data_82798faf82ac6f182afb695115e2b92d
#
_entry.id   82798faf82ac6f182afb695115e2b92d
#
_cell.length_a   1.000
_cell.length_b   1.000
_cell.length_c   1.000
_cell.angle_alpha   90.00
_cell.angle_beta   90.00
_cell.angle_gamma   90.00
#
_symmetry.space_group_name_H-M   'P 1'
#
loop_
_entity.id
_entity.type
_entity.pdbx_description
1 polymer ?
#
loop_
_entity_poly.entity_id
_entity_poly.type
_entity_poly.pdbx_seq_one_letter_code
_entity_poly.pdbx_strand_id
1 'polypeptide(L)'
;MAKYFTSSHSKYLLKVHIIFCVKYRKPLLVRFGSQMKSIPLGVAASSDFSIEVMEVDKNHVHMLISYPPTLSVCSIVRRLKQLSTAELWRMYPNYLAKEFWKERTFWSDGYFACSTGDASSETIKKYIEQQG
;
A
#
# COMPACT_ATOMS: atom_id res chain seq x y z
N MET A 1 -1.98 14.56 -21.51
CA MET A 1 -1.03 15.60 -21.06
C MET A 1 -0.79 15.46 -19.56
N ALA A 2 0.47 15.50 -19.16
CA ALA A 2 0.82 15.40 -17.75
C ALA A 2 0.32 16.63 -16.98
N LYS A 3 -0.23 16.38 -15.79
CA LYS A 3 -0.76 17.42 -14.93
C LYS A 3 0.18 17.59 -13.73
N TYR A 4 0.69 18.80 -13.55
CA TYR A 4 1.60 19.09 -12.45
C TYR A 4 0.85 19.57 -11.22
N PHE A 5 1.39 19.23 -10.05
CA PHE A 5 0.95 19.77 -8.79
C PHE A 5 1.80 20.98 -8.43
N THR A 6 1.28 21.87 -7.62
CA THR A 6 2.00 23.05 -7.20
C THR A 6 1.94 23.24 -5.70
N SER A 7 3.03 23.74 -5.13
CA SER A 7 3.07 24.28 -3.79
C SER A 7 3.48 25.74 -3.87
N SER A 8 3.66 26.41 -2.74
CA SER A 8 3.98 27.86 -2.74
C SER A 8 5.26 28.19 -3.52
N HIS A 9 6.22 27.27 -3.63
CA HIS A 9 7.52 27.50 -4.25
C HIS A 9 7.95 26.46 -5.28
N SER A 10 7.11 25.47 -5.58
CA SER A 10 7.51 24.40 -6.48
C SER A 10 6.36 23.84 -7.30
N LYS A 11 6.72 23.30 -8.46
CA LYS A 11 5.85 22.43 -9.26
C LYS A 11 6.43 21.03 -9.21
N TYR A 12 5.57 20.03 -9.15
CA TYR A 12 6.04 18.65 -9.09
C TYR A 12 5.05 17.70 -9.75
N LEU A 13 5.58 16.57 -10.18
CA LEU A 13 4.78 15.44 -10.69
C LEU A 13 5.49 14.18 -10.22
N LEU A 14 5.29 13.83 -8.96
CA LEU A 14 5.91 12.66 -8.35
C LEU A 14 4.86 11.58 -8.19
N LYS A 15 5.07 10.48 -8.89
CA LYS A 15 4.19 9.32 -8.82
C LYS A 15 5.04 8.07 -8.64
N VAL A 16 4.53 7.15 -7.86
CA VAL A 16 5.23 5.92 -7.53
C VAL A 16 4.25 4.75 -7.52
N HIS A 17 4.67 3.63 -8.11
CA HIS A 17 4.00 2.35 -7.94
C HIS A 17 4.50 1.73 -6.65
N ILE A 18 3.59 1.33 -5.78
CA ILE A 18 3.92 0.68 -4.51
C ILE A 18 3.17 -0.64 -4.44
N ILE A 19 3.91 -1.70 -4.08
CA ILE A 19 3.31 -3.01 -3.89
C ILE A 19 3.78 -3.55 -2.55
N PHE A 20 2.86 -4.04 -1.73
CA PHE A 20 3.25 -4.81 -0.56
C PHE A 20 2.29 -5.98 -0.34
N CYS A 21 2.81 -7.00 0.32
CA CYS A 21 2.17 -8.30 0.43
C CYS A 21 1.75 -8.60 1.87
N VAL A 22 0.71 -9.41 2.00
CA VAL A 22 0.32 -9.97 3.30
C VAL A 22 1.43 -10.86 3.82
N LYS A 23 1.69 -10.81 5.11
CA LYS A 23 2.74 -11.60 5.77
C LYS A 23 2.53 -13.09 5.49
N TYR A 24 3.62 -13.77 5.14
CA TYR A 24 3.63 -15.17 4.71
C TYR A 24 2.83 -15.43 3.43
N ARG A 25 2.52 -14.37 2.66
CA ARG A 25 1.69 -14.41 1.46
C ARG A 25 0.34 -15.09 1.68
N LYS A 26 -0.21 -14.93 2.88
CA LYS A 26 -1.53 -15.49 3.19
C LYS A 26 -2.58 -14.83 2.30
N PRO A 27 -3.54 -15.60 1.73
CA PRO A 27 -4.55 -15.05 0.82
C PRO A 27 -5.70 -14.36 1.57
N LEU A 28 -5.37 -13.51 2.54
CA LEU A 28 -6.35 -12.88 3.41
C LEU A 28 -7.17 -11.79 2.72
N LEU A 29 -6.66 -11.25 1.59
CA LEU A 29 -7.40 -10.23 0.87
C LEU A 29 -8.56 -10.79 0.05
N VAL A 30 -8.69 -12.09 -0.06
CA VAL A 30 -9.92 -12.71 -0.54
C VAL A 30 -11.07 -12.35 0.42
N ARG A 31 -10.82 -12.43 1.73
CA ARG A 31 -11.81 -12.09 2.76
C ARG A 31 -11.93 -10.58 2.97
N PHE A 32 -10.79 -9.88 2.99
CA PHE A 32 -10.75 -8.47 3.35
C PHE A 32 -10.60 -7.53 2.14
N GLY A 33 -10.91 -8.00 0.93
CA GLY A 33 -10.70 -7.22 -0.29
C GLY A 33 -11.47 -5.91 -0.31
N SER A 34 -12.74 -5.90 0.11
CA SER A 34 -13.54 -4.68 0.12
C SER A 34 -13.04 -3.68 1.16
N GLN A 35 -12.63 -4.16 2.35
CA GLN A 35 -12.02 -3.32 3.36
C GLN A 35 -10.70 -2.74 2.86
N MET A 36 -9.91 -3.55 2.15
CA MET A 36 -8.63 -3.12 1.63
C MET A 36 -8.75 -2.15 0.45
N LYS A 37 -9.90 -2.06 -0.17
CA LYS A 37 -10.18 -1.01 -1.16
C LYS A 37 -10.52 0.32 -0.49
N SER A 38 -11.14 0.30 0.68
CA SER A 38 -11.59 1.52 1.35
C SER A 38 -10.61 2.06 2.38
N ILE A 39 -9.93 1.21 3.15
CA ILE A 39 -9.05 1.65 4.24
C ILE A 39 -7.90 2.53 3.73
N PRO A 40 -7.11 2.13 2.72
CA PRO A 40 -6.04 3.00 2.22
C PRO A 40 -6.53 4.32 1.66
N LEU A 41 -7.69 4.34 1.03
CA LEU A 41 -8.28 5.59 0.53
C LEU A 41 -8.62 6.52 1.67
N GLY A 42 -9.11 6.00 2.78
CA GLY A 42 -9.37 6.77 3.98
C GLY A 42 -8.08 7.34 4.60
N VAL A 43 -7.01 6.55 4.60
CA VAL A 43 -5.69 7.01 5.06
C VAL A 43 -5.19 8.16 4.19
N ALA A 44 -5.30 8.01 2.86
CA ALA A 44 -4.88 9.05 1.93
C ALA A 44 -5.68 10.34 2.12
N ALA A 45 -6.97 10.23 2.38
CA ALA A 45 -7.85 11.38 2.58
C ALA A 45 -7.42 12.23 3.78
N SER A 46 -6.77 11.65 4.78
CA SER A 46 -6.25 12.36 5.96
C SER A 46 -4.74 12.59 5.87
N SER A 47 -4.16 12.49 4.70
CA SER A 47 -2.72 12.59 4.46
C SER A 47 -2.44 13.54 3.31
N ASP A 48 -1.16 13.78 3.04
CA ASP A 48 -0.74 14.69 1.97
C ASP A 48 -0.44 13.98 0.65
N PHE A 49 -0.77 12.71 0.52
CA PHE A 49 -0.63 11.96 -0.72
C PHE A 49 -1.99 11.49 -1.23
N SER A 50 -2.06 11.13 -2.51
CA SER A 50 -3.28 10.64 -3.14
C SER A 50 -3.05 9.29 -3.79
N ILE A 51 -4.03 8.40 -3.67
CA ILE A 51 -4.02 7.11 -4.37
C ILE A 51 -4.82 7.28 -5.65
N GLU A 52 -4.15 7.20 -6.81
CA GLU A 52 -4.79 7.38 -8.11
C GLU A 52 -5.37 6.07 -8.65
N VAL A 53 -4.67 4.96 -8.41
CA VAL A 53 -5.11 3.63 -8.83
C VAL A 53 -4.80 2.66 -7.71
N MET A 54 -5.70 1.73 -7.46
CA MET A 54 -5.47 0.67 -6.50
C MET A 54 -6.02 -0.64 -7.03
N GLU A 55 -5.18 -1.66 -6.99
CA GLU A 55 -5.55 -3.02 -7.33
C GLU A 55 -5.31 -3.90 -6.12
N VAL A 56 -6.27 -4.75 -5.81
CA VAL A 56 -6.19 -5.66 -4.67
C VAL A 56 -6.29 -7.09 -5.21
N ASP A 57 -5.26 -7.87 -4.97
CA ASP A 57 -5.29 -9.30 -5.28
C ASP A 57 -5.38 -10.08 -3.96
N LYS A 58 -5.38 -11.40 -4.04
CA LYS A 58 -5.62 -12.25 -2.87
C LYS A 58 -4.60 -12.06 -1.74
N ASN A 59 -3.36 -11.70 -2.05
CA ASN A 59 -2.29 -11.61 -1.06
C ASN A 59 -1.42 -10.37 -1.18
N HIS A 60 -1.80 -9.40 -2.00
CA HIS A 60 -1.02 -8.16 -2.15
C HIS A 60 -1.89 -7.02 -2.67
N VAL A 61 -1.39 -5.80 -2.48
CA VAL A 61 -1.99 -4.59 -3.02
C VAL A 61 -0.97 -3.89 -3.91
N HIS A 62 -1.48 -3.29 -4.98
CA HIS A 62 -0.71 -2.46 -5.88
C HIS A 62 -1.38 -1.10 -5.97
N MET A 63 -0.64 -0.05 -5.69
CA MET A 63 -1.16 1.32 -5.70
C MET A 63 -0.28 2.22 -6.55
N LEU A 64 -0.91 3.11 -7.31
CA LEU A 64 -0.22 4.24 -7.94
C LEU A 64 -0.51 5.47 -7.07
N ILE A 65 0.52 6.05 -6.51
CA ILE A 65 0.40 7.15 -5.56
C ILE A 65 1.09 8.39 -6.10
N SER A 66 0.40 9.53 -6.06
CA SER A 66 0.99 10.85 -6.29
C SER A 66 1.27 11.48 -4.94
N TYR A 67 2.42 12.16 -4.81
CA TYR A 67 2.87 12.67 -3.52
C TYR A 67 3.70 13.93 -3.67
N PRO A 68 3.75 14.79 -2.63
CA PRO A 68 4.56 16.01 -2.66
C PRO A 68 6.03 15.71 -2.33
N PRO A 69 6.96 16.62 -2.72
CA PRO A 69 8.39 16.44 -2.42
C PRO A 69 8.70 16.39 -0.92
N THR A 70 7.78 16.83 -0.08
CA THR A 70 7.95 16.83 1.39
C THR A 70 7.79 15.45 2.01
N LEU A 71 7.25 14.46 1.28
CA LEU A 71 7.06 13.10 1.78
C LEU A 71 8.06 12.15 1.14
N SER A 72 8.51 11.17 1.90
CA SER A 72 9.28 10.05 1.36
C SER A 72 8.36 8.87 1.05
N VAL A 73 8.74 8.06 0.09
CA VAL A 73 8.02 6.81 -0.24
C VAL A 73 7.96 5.92 1.00
N CYS A 74 9.07 5.82 1.74
CA CYS A 74 9.13 5.01 2.96
C CYS A 74 8.09 5.46 4.00
N SER A 75 7.92 6.76 4.20
CA SER A 75 6.94 7.30 5.15
C SER A 75 5.50 7.00 4.72
N ILE A 76 5.23 7.07 3.42
CA ILE A 76 3.91 6.74 2.87
C ILE A 76 3.58 5.27 3.12
N VAL A 77 4.49 4.37 2.80
CA VAL A 77 4.31 2.93 3.00
C VAL A 77 4.11 2.62 4.48
N ARG A 78 4.95 3.21 5.34
CA ARG A 78 4.83 3.01 6.79
C ARG A 78 3.45 3.41 7.30
N ARG A 79 2.98 4.58 6.90
CA ARG A 79 1.67 5.07 7.30
C ARG A 79 0.54 4.15 6.82
N LEU A 80 0.58 3.75 5.56
CA LEU A 80 -0.42 2.84 4.99
C LEU A 80 -0.45 1.50 5.73
N LYS A 81 0.72 0.92 5.98
CA LYS A 81 0.80 -0.36 6.68
C LYS A 81 0.33 -0.26 8.11
N GLN A 82 0.77 0.75 8.85
CA GLN A 82 0.41 0.91 10.26
C GLN A 82 -1.08 1.13 10.44
N LEU A 83 -1.65 2.06 9.70
CA LEU A 83 -3.06 2.41 9.87
C LEU A 83 -4.00 1.32 9.35
N SER A 84 -3.65 0.66 8.25
CA SER A 84 -4.46 -0.46 7.76
C SER A 84 -4.41 -1.66 8.70
N THR A 85 -3.24 -1.96 9.25
CA THR A 85 -3.10 -3.04 10.24
C THR A 85 -3.94 -2.74 11.48
N ALA A 86 -3.83 -1.52 12.02
CA ALA A 86 -4.59 -1.11 13.20
C ALA A 86 -6.09 -1.23 12.96
N GLU A 87 -6.56 -0.77 11.80
CA GLU A 87 -7.99 -0.80 11.48
C GLU A 87 -8.50 -2.22 11.29
N LEU A 88 -7.77 -3.09 10.60
CA LEU A 88 -8.17 -4.48 10.43
C LEU A 88 -8.21 -5.22 11.77
N TRP A 89 -7.24 -4.99 12.64
CA TRP A 89 -7.23 -5.61 13.97
C TRP A 89 -8.35 -5.08 14.86
N ARG A 90 -8.72 -3.81 14.71
CA ARG A 90 -9.87 -3.25 15.42
C ARG A 90 -11.17 -3.93 14.98
N MET A 91 -11.30 -4.19 13.68
CA MET A 91 -12.52 -4.78 13.11
C MET A 91 -12.61 -6.29 13.31
N TYR A 92 -11.50 -6.99 13.21
CA TYR A 92 -11.47 -8.45 13.18
C TYR A 92 -10.41 -9.04 14.12
N PRO A 93 -10.43 -8.69 15.41
CA PRO A 93 -9.34 -9.11 16.32
C PRO A 93 -9.26 -10.63 16.50
N ASN A 94 -10.41 -11.31 16.58
CA ASN A 94 -10.41 -12.75 16.81
C ASN A 94 -9.94 -13.53 15.58
N TYR A 95 -10.36 -13.10 14.41
CA TYR A 95 -9.95 -13.75 13.17
C TYR A 95 -8.46 -13.59 12.93
N LEU A 96 -7.94 -12.36 13.10
CA LEU A 96 -6.53 -12.08 12.86
C LEU A 96 -5.62 -12.70 13.93
N ALA A 97 -6.09 -12.84 15.16
CA ALA A 97 -5.33 -13.52 16.21
C ALA A 97 -5.08 -15.00 15.87
N LYS A 98 -6.01 -15.64 15.16
CA LYS A 98 -5.82 -17.01 14.70
C LYS A 98 -4.80 -17.11 13.57
N GLU A 99 -4.79 -16.11 12.68
CA GLU A 99 -3.85 -16.08 11.55
C GLU A 99 -2.44 -15.65 11.98
N PHE A 100 -2.34 -14.70 12.93
CA PHE A 100 -1.08 -14.13 13.39
C PHE A 100 -1.02 -14.20 14.93
N TRP A 101 -0.85 -15.40 15.44
CA TRP A 101 -0.96 -15.65 16.88
C TRP A 101 0.23 -15.12 17.68
N LYS A 102 1.37 -14.86 17.04
CA LYS A 102 2.57 -14.38 17.75
C LYS A 102 2.60 -12.86 17.95
N GLU A 103 2.00 -12.10 17.02
CA GLU A 103 2.07 -10.64 17.07
C GLU A 103 0.93 -10.01 16.27
N ARG A 104 0.63 -8.78 16.60
CA ARG A 104 -0.36 -8.00 15.86
C ARG A 104 0.27 -7.45 14.59
N THR A 105 0.13 -8.18 13.50
CA THR A 105 0.72 -7.86 12.20
C THR A 105 -0.29 -8.13 11.08
N PHE A 106 0.03 -7.71 9.88
CA PHE A 106 -0.75 -8.05 8.69
C PHE A 106 0.15 -8.13 7.46
N TRP A 107 1.05 -7.18 7.30
CA TRP A 107 1.90 -7.06 6.12
C TRP A 107 3.29 -7.65 6.33
N SER A 108 3.92 -8.13 5.26
CA SER A 108 5.33 -8.48 5.29
C SER A 108 6.18 -7.21 5.45
N ASP A 109 7.44 -7.37 5.84
CA ASP A 109 8.28 -6.23 6.20
C ASP A 109 8.67 -5.33 5.03
N GLY A 110 8.76 -5.89 3.83
CA GLY A 110 9.25 -5.16 2.67
C GLY A 110 8.15 -4.54 1.83
N TYR A 111 8.56 -3.86 0.78
CA TYR A 111 7.68 -3.34 -0.25
C TYR A 111 8.48 -3.13 -1.53
N PHE A 112 7.77 -3.10 -2.65
CA PHE A 112 8.35 -2.72 -3.94
C PHE A 112 7.89 -1.30 -4.25
N ALA A 113 8.80 -0.48 -4.77
CA ALA A 113 8.47 0.86 -5.23
C ALA A 113 9.26 1.19 -6.49
N CYS A 114 8.59 1.75 -7.49
CA CYS A 114 9.27 2.27 -8.66
C CYS A 114 8.50 3.45 -9.24
N SER A 115 9.22 4.33 -9.92
CA SER A 115 8.62 5.49 -10.58
C SER A 115 7.72 5.04 -11.74
N THR A 116 6.81 5.92 -12.14
CA THR A 116 5.94 5.64 -13.27
C THR A 116 6.76 5.40 -14.54
N GLY A 117 6.35 4.39 -15.31
CA GLY A 117 7.04 4.01 -16.53
C GLY A 117 8.06 2.89 -16.37
N ASP A 118 8.50 2.61 -15.14
CA ASP A 118 9.51 1.58 -14.87
C ASP A 118 8.92 0.26 -14.37
N ALA A 119 7.64 0.26 -13.98
CA ALA A 119 7.00 -0.95 -13.47
C ALA A 119 6.51 -1.82 -14.61
N SER A 120 7.19 -2.93 -14.87
CA SER A 120 6.71 -3.95 -15.79
C SER A 120 5.96 -5.04 -15.05
N SER A 121 5.04 -5.71 -15.74
CA SER A 121 4.30 -6.84 -15.16
C SER A 121 5.25 -7.94 -14.68
N GLU A 122 6.31 -8.17 -15.40
CA GLU A 122 7.31 -9.18 -15.03
C GLU A 122 8.05 -8.82 -13.75
N THR A 123 8.48 -7.56 -13.63
CA THR A 123 9.17 -7.07 -12.43
C THR A 123 8.27 -7.17 -11.19
N ILE A 124 7.01 -6.77 -11.35
CA ILE A 124 6.02 -6.85 -10.29
C ILE A 124 5.79 -8.30 -9.86
N LYS A 125 5.62 -9.19 -10.83
CA LYS A 125 5.43 -10.62 -10.57
C LYS A 125 6.61 -11.22 -9.80
N LYS A 126 7.82 -10.89 -10.22
CA LYS A 126 9.04 -11.35 -9.54
C LYS A 126 9.08 -10.91 -8.07
N TYR A 127 8.75 -9.66 -7.82
CA TYR A 127 8.72 -9.15 -6.45
C TYR A 127 7.71 -9.93 -5.60
N ILE A 128 6.50 -10.12 -6.10
CA ILE A 128 5.44 -10.83 -5.37
C ILE A 128 5.86 -12.26 -5.06
N GLU A 129 6.48 -12.95 -6.01
CA GLU A 129 6.93 -14.34 -5.83
C GLU A 129 8.04 -14.45 -4.79
N GLN A 130 8.86 -13.41 -4.64
CA GLN A 130 9.97 -13.41 -3.68
C GLN A 130 9.54 -12.98 -2.26
N GLN A 131 8.35 -12.42 -2.11
CA GLN A 131 7.83 -12.05 -0.80
C GLN A 131 7.23 -13.27 -0.12
N GLY A 132 7.80 -13.65 0.97
CA GLY A 132 7.36 -14.83 1.72
C GLY A 132 6.90 -14.53 3.12
#